data_cecd3e56d2d00ffbb66f017b33a8d586
#
_entry.id   cecd3e56d2d00ffbb66f017b33a8d586
#
_cell.length_a   1.000
_cell.length_b   1.000
_cell.length_c   1.000
_cell.angle_alpha   90.00
_cell.angle_beta   90.00
_cell.angle_gamma   90.00
#
_symmetry.space_group_name_H-M   'P 1'
#
loop_
_entity.id
_entity.type
_entity.pdbx_description
1 polymer ?
#
loop_
_entity_poly.entity_id
_entity_poly.type
_entity_poly.pdbx_seq_one_letter_code
_entity_poly.pdbx_strand_id
1 'polypeptide(L)'
;MIVMTIIAILVAIAIPMYQAVLLRSKETVLLDNQRAINEVIDQYTADKKKAPQSLQDLVDAHYFREIPIDGITGMRDWIPKMDSGVSYTDQTESGMGNVCSASSLTSSDGQTAYNTWGPNCP
;
A
#
# COMPACT_ATOMS: atom_id res chain seq x y z
N MET A 1 28.25 -35.73 -16.08
CA MET A 1 28.12 -35.88 -14.62
C MET A 1 28.51 -34.59 -13.89
N ILE A 2 29.70 -34.05 -14.11
CA ILE A 2 30.17 -32.80 -13.47
C ILE A 2 29.25 -31.61 -13.82
N VAL A 3 28.82 -31.46 -15.05
CA VAL A 3 27.94 -30.37 -15.51
C VAL A 3 26.60 -30.39 -14.76
N MET A 4 26.01 -31.58 -14.60
CA MET A 4 24.74 -31.72 -13.85
C MET A 4 24.89 -31.34 -12.37
N THR A 5 26.00 -31.65 -11.74
CA THR A 5 26.31 -31.30 -10.38
C THR A 5 26.44 -29.79 -10.22
N ILE A 6 27.11 -29.11 -11.14
CA ILE A 6 27.28 -27.66 -11.16
C ILE A 6 25.92 -26.97 -11.30
N ILE A 7 25.06 -27.40 -12.20
CA ILE A 7 23.73 -26.87 -12.41
C ILE A 7 22.89 -27.02 -11.14
N ALA A 8 22.93 -28.17 -10.47
CA ALA A 8 22.20 -28.43 -9.23
C ALA A 8 22.61 -27.45 -8.11
N ILE A 9 23.90 -27.17 -7.96
CA ILE A 9 24.42 -26.24 -6.97
C ILE A 9 23.95 -24.80 -7.28
N LEU A 10 24.03 -24.37 -8.54
CA LEU A 10 23.60 -23.04 -8.96
C LEU A 10 22.09 -22.81 -8.70
N VAL A 11 21.27 -23.81 -9.02
CA VAL A 11 19.82 -23.75 -8.79
C VAL A 11 19.50 -23.68 -7.30
N ALA A 12 20.20 -24.41 -6.47
CA ALA A 12 20.00 -24.41 -5.02
C ALA A 12 20.24 -23.03 -4.40
N ILE A 13 21.15 -22.22 -4.96
CA ILE A 13 21.42 -20.86 -4.51
C ILE A 13 20.43 -19.86 -5.10
N ALA A 14 20.02 -20.03 -6.35
CA ALA A 14 19.19 -19.08 -7.07
C ALA A 14 17.76 -19.00 -6.54
N ILE A 15 17.15 -20.11 -6.14
CA ILE A 15 15.75 -20.18 -5.71
C ILE A 15 15.46 -19.32 -4.48
N PRO A 16 16.17 -19.46 -3.34
CA PRO A 16 15.89 -18.63 -2.16
C PRO A 16 16.15 -17.15 -2.41
N MET A 17 17.15 -16.81 -3.22
CA MET A 17 17.47 -15.43 -3.57
C MET A 17 16.37 -14.79 -4.41
N TYR A 18 15.77 -15.54 -5.33
CA TYR A 18 14.65 -15.10 -6.15
C TYR A 18 13.42 -14.79 -5.30
N GLN A 19 13.08 -15.62 -4.33
CA GLN A 19 11.95 -15.41 -3.42
C GLN A 19 12.11 -14.12 -2.59
N ALA A 20 13.30 -13.84 -2.10
CA ALA A 20 13.60 -12.63 -1.34
C ALA A 20 13.42 -11.37 -2.19
N VAL A 21 13.90 -11.39 -3.44
CA VAL A 21 13.76 -10.27 -4.39
C VAL A 21 12.29 -10.05 -4.75
N LEU A 22 11.53 -11.13 -4.96
CA LEU A 22 10.11 -11.04 -5.28
C LEU A 22 9.30 -10.41 -4.14
N LEU A 23 9.60 -10.78 -2.89
CA LEU A 23 8.95 -10.20 -1.73
C LEU A 23 9.23 -8.70 -1.61
N ARG A 24 10.49 -8.29 -1.77
CA ARG A 24 10.87 -6.86 -1.77
C ARG A 24 10.17 -6.08 -2.89
N SER A 25 10.01 -6.68 -4.04
CA SER A 25 9.28 -6.07 -5.15
C SER A 25 7.82 -5.82 -4.79
N LYS A 26 7.16 -6.76 -4.14
CA LYS A 26 5.79 -6.62 -3.66
C LYS A 26 5.66 -5.53 -2.59
N GLU A 27 6.63 -5.45 -1.68
CA GLU A 27 6.69 -4.41 -0.66
C GLU A 27 6.84 -3.01 -1.28
N THR A 28 7.68 -2.88 -2.29
CA THR A 28 7.85 -1.62 -3.04
C THR A 28 6.55 -1.21 -3.70
N VAL A 29 5.86 -2.13 -4.36
CA VAL A 29 4.55 -1.87 -4.98
C VAL A 29 3.52 -1.42 -3.94
N LEU A 30 3.49 -2.08 -2.77
CA LEU A 30 2.62 -1.68 -1.65
C LEU A 30 2.87 -0.23 -1.24
N LEU A 31 4.12 0.13 -0.99
CA LEU A 31 4.50 1.47 -0.55
C LEU A 31 4.20 2.53 -1.62
N ASP A 32 4.53 2.25 -2.86
CA ASP A 32 4.31 3.20 -3.97
C ASP A 32 2.82 3.44 -4.20
N ASN A 33 2.01 2.38 -4.16
CA ASN A 33 0.56 2.49 -4.32
C ASN A 33 -0.07 3.20 -3.11
N GLN A 34 0.40 2.91 -1.90
CA GLN A 34 -0.06 3.60 -0.69
C GLN A 34 0.24 5.10 -0.74
N ARG A 35 1.46 5.46 -1.16
CA ARG A 35 1.83 6.88 -1.35
C ARG A 35 0.98 7.56 -2.42
N ALA A 36 0.75 6.89 -3.54
CA ALA A 36 -0.08 7.42 -4.61
C ALA A 36 -1.51 7.70 -4.13
N ILE A 37 -2.10 6.81 -3.36
CA ILE A 37 -3.43 7.01 -2.78
C ILE A 37 -3.42 8.17 -1.79
N ASN A 38 -2.45 8.23 -0.89
CA ASN A 38 -2.34 9.29 0.10
C ASN A 38 -2.14 10.66 -0.56
N GLU A 39 -1.30 10.74 -1.58
CA GLU A 39 -1.08 11.97 -2.35
C GLU A 39 -2.37 12.46 -3.03
N VAL A 40 -3.13 11.55 -3.60
CA VAL A 40 -4.42 11.88 -4.23
C VAL A 40 -5.46 12.28 -3.20
N ILE A 41 -5.46 11.68 -2.01
CA ILE A 41 -6.31 12.14 -0.89
C ILE A 41 -5.99 13.59 -0.52
N ASP A 42 -4.71 13.93 -0.43
CA ASP A 42 -4.28 15.29 -0.13
C ASP A 42 -4.70 16.27 -1.23
N GLN A 43 -4.55 15.89 -2.51
CA GLN A 43 -4.99 16.70 -3.64
C GLN A 43 -6.50 16.91 -3.64
N TYR A 44 -7.27 15.85 -3.42
CA TYR A 44 -8.73 15.95 -3.32
C TYR A 44 -9.14 16.90 -2.20
N THR A 45 -8.51 16.75 -1.05
CA THR A 45 -8.78 17.58 0.13
C THR A 45 -8.46 19.06 -0.14
N ALA A 46 -7.34 19.33 -0.82
CA ALA A 46 -6.96 20.69 -1.20
C ALA A 46 -7.93 21.32 -2.22
N ASP A 47 -8.37 20.55 -3.22
CA ASP A 47 -9.25 21.02 -4.28
C ASP A 47 -10.70 21.20 -3.81
N LYS A 48 -11.22 20.24 -3.06
CA LYS A 48 -12.61 20.21 -2.61
C LYS A 48 -12.84 20.90 -1.27
N LYS A 49 -11.76 21.26 -0.56
CA LYS A 49 -11.81 21.83 0.80
C LYS A 49 -12.49 20.94 1.82
N LYS A 50 -12.58 19.65 1.53
CA LYS A 50 -13.10 18.61 2.43
C LYS A 50 -12.40 17.28 2.13
N ALA A 51 -12.21 16.46 3.15
CA ALA A 51 -11.62 15.14 2.98
C ALA A 51 -12.62 14.16 2.33
N PRO A 52 -12.15 13.22 1.51
CA PRO A 52 -13.02 12.19 0.95
C PRO A 52 -13.57 11.27 2.06
N GLN A 53 -14.77 10.76 1.87
CA GLN A 53 -15.38 9.83 2.82
C GLN A 53 -15.05 8.37 2.50
N SER A 54 -14.67 8.09 1.25
CA SER A 54 -14.30 6.74 0.80
C SER A 54 -13.33 6.81 -0.37
N LEU A 55 -12.68 5.68 -0.66
CA LEU A 55 -11.83 5.57 -1.84
C LEU A 55 -12.62 5.72 -3.14
N GLN A 56 -13.89 5.34 -3.13
CA GLN A 56 -14.77 5.49 -4.30
C GLN A 56 -14.98 6.96 -4.67
N ASP A 57 -14.98 7.86 -3.69
CA ASP A 57 -15.08 9.31 -3.94
C ASP A 57 -13.95 9.82 -4.83
N LEU A 58 -12.74 9.26 -4.68
CA LEU A 58 -11.58 9.61 -5.50
C LEU A 58 -11.75 9.15 -6.95
N VAL A 59 -12.36 7.98 -7.16
CA VAL A 59 -12.66 7.45 -8.50
C VAL A 59 -13.77 8.26 -9.15
N ASP A 60 -14.84 8.56 -8.42
CA ASP A 60 -15.99 9.33 -8.90
C ASP A 60 -15.60 10.77 -9.27
N ALA A 61 -14.64 11.35 -8.57
CA ALA A 61 -14.11 12.68 -8.84
C ALA A 61 -13.02 12.67 -9.93
N HIS A 62 -12.75 11.53 -10.55
CA HIS A 62 -11.77 11.35 -11.64
C HIS A 62 -10.30 11.59 -11.25
N TYR A 63 -9.95 11.49 -9.97
CA TYR A 63 -8.56 11.52 -9.51
C TYR A 63 -7.84 10.20 -9.79
N PHE A 64 -8.58 9.09 -9.70
CA PHE A 64 -8.13 7.77 -10.14
C PHE A 64 -9.04 7.24 -11.22
N ARG A 65 -8.46 6.55 -12.19
CA ARG A 65 -9.22 5.71 -13.12
C ARG A 65 -9.71 4.45 -12.40
N GLU A 66 -8.86 3.90 -11.55
CA GLU A 66 -9.09 2.68 -10.80
C GLU A 66 -8.20 2.69 -9.56
N ILE A 67 -8.72 2.23 -8.42
CA ILE A 67 -7.96 2.16 -7.17
C ILE A 67 -6.79 1.18 -7.34
N PRO A 68 -5.54 1.56 -6.98
CA PRO A 68 -4.39 0.67 -7.06
C PRO A 68 -4.57 -0.60 -6.22
N ILE A 69 -3.92 -1.67 -6.65
CA ILE A 69 -3.92 -2.95 -5.96
C ILE A 69 -2.88 -2.91 -4.83
N ASP A 70 -3.22 -3.48 -3.67
CA ASP A 70 -2.25 -3.74 -2.61
C ASP A 70 -1.26 -4.81 -3.12
N GLY A 71 0.03 -4.48 -3.11
CA GLY A 71 1.09 -5.36 -3.62
C GLY A 71 1.25 -6.67 -2.84
N ILE A 72 0.76 -6.73 -1.59
CA ILE A 72 0.85 -7.91 -0.73
C ILE A 72 -0.39 -8.77 -0.82
N THR A 73 -1.59 -8.19 -0.71
CA THR A 73 -2.85 -8.95 -0.77
C THR A 73 -3.29 -9.26 -2.21
N GLY A 74 -2.81 -8.49 -3.18
CA GLY A 74 -3.24 -8.62 -4.58
C GLY A 74 -4.66 -8.14 -4.86
N MET A 75 -5.28 -7.46 -3.90
CA MET A 75 -6.65 -6.96 -3.97
C MET A 75 -6.69 -5.46 -3.67
N ARG A 76 -7.84 -4.83 -3.93
CA ARG A 76 -8.08 -3.41 -3.63
C ARG A 76 -8.75 -3.25 -2.27
N ASP A 77 -8.15 -3.85 -1.26
CA ASP A 77 -8.71 -3.97 0.09
C ASP A 77 -8.05 -3.00 1.09
N TRP A 78 -7.68 -1.82 0.62
CA TRP A 78 -7.12 -0.78 1.47
C TRP A 78 -8.06 -0.41 2.62
N ILE A 79 -7.51 -0.28 3.83
CA ILE A 79 -8.26 0.15 5.01
C ILE A 79 -8.15 1.66 5.14
N PRO A 80 -9.24 2.42 4.95
CA PRO A 80 -9.21 3.85 5.13
C PRO A 80 -9.08 4.20 6.62
N LYS A 81 -8.24 5.20 6.92
CA LYS A 81 -8.11 5.77 8.25
C LYS A 81 -8.76 7.15 8.27
N MET A 82 -9.77 7.28 9.08
CA MET A 82 -10.46 8.55 9.27
C MET A 82 -9.63 9.44 10.18
N ASP A 83 -9.40 10.67 9.76
CA ASP A 83 -8.64 11.65 10.50
C ASP A 83 -9.59 12.76 10.98
N SER A 84 -9.69 12.89 12.29
CA SER A 84 -10.47 13.99 12.92
C SER A 84 -9.67 15.28 13.02
N GLY A 85 -8.38 15.25 12.70
CA GLY A 85 -7.49 16.40 12.82
C GLY A 85 -7.48 17.35 11.64
N VAL A 86 -8.09 16.96 10.51
CA VAL A 86 -8.19 17.80 9.32
C VAL A 86 -9.43 18.68 9.45
N SER A 87 -9.30 19.76 10.22
CA SER A 87 -10.37 20.73 10.40
C SER A 87 -10.36 21.73 9.24
N TYR A 88 -11.18 21.48 8.24
CA TYR A 88 -11.53 22.50 7.25
C TYR A 88 -12.76 23.26 7.72
N THR A 89 -12.83 24.54 7.36
CA THR A 89 -13.80 25.50 7.86
C THR A 89 -15.27 25.09 7.63
N ASP A 90 -15.49 24.20 6.65
CA ASP A 90 -16.83 23.78 6.23
C ASP A 90 -17.12 22.30 6.52
N GLN A 91 -16.18 21.58 7.17
CA GLN A 91 -16.35 20.15 7.42
C GLN A 91 -16.68 19.89 8.89
N THR A 92 -17.87 19.41 9.14
CA THR A 92 -18.33 19.00 10.48
C THR A 92 -18.03 17.53 10.78
N GLU A 93 -17.65 16.76 9.76
CA GLU A 93 -17.41 15.34 9.90
C GLU A 93 -15.94 15.01 9.57
N SER A 94 -15.41 14.01 10.26
CA SER A 94 -14.08 13.48 9.93
C SER A 94 -14.10 12.83 8.56
N GLY A 95 -13.01 13.00 7.82
CA GLY A 95 -12.83 12.38 6.52
C GLY A 95 -11.60 11.48 6.49
N MET A 96 -11.39 10.81 5.37
CA MET A 96 -10.27 9.91 5.18
C MET A 96 -8.97 10.70 5.01
N GLY A 97 -7.99 10.46 5.89
CA GLY A 97 -6.69 11.10 5.84
C GLY A 97 -5.62 10.26 5.14
N ASN A 98 -5.69 8.96 5.29
CA ASN A 98 -4.76 8.02 4.66
C ASN A 98 -5.34 6.61 4.60
N VAL A 99 -4.61 5.71 3.96
CA VAL A 99 -4.98 4.30 3.87
C VAL A 99 -3.86 3.41 4.43
N CYS A 100 -4.24 2.25 4.94
CA CYS A 100 -3.31 1.22 5.41
C CYS A 100 -3.56 -0.08 4.65
N SER A 101 -2.53 -0.92 4.56
CA SER A 101 -2.70 -2.27 4.02
C SER A 101 -3.60 -3.11 4.93
N ALA A 102 -4.41 -3.98 4.34
CA ALA A 102 -5.20 -4.95 5.08
C ALA A 102 -4.40 -6.17 5.54
N SER A 103 -3.16 -6.33 5.04
CA SER A 103 -2.33 -7.49 5.35
C SER A 103 -1.72 -7.41 6.75
N SER A 104 -1.97 -8.43 7.56
CA SER A 104 -1.32 -8.62 8.86
C SER A 104 -0.04 -9.46 8.78
N LEU A 105 0.39 -9.83 7.57
CA LEU A 105 1.61 -10.59 7.37
C LEU A 105 2.83 -9.78 7.78
N THR A 106 3.86 -10.47 8.25
CA THR A 106 5.12 -9.84 8.64
C THR A 106 5.94 -9.50 7.40
N SER A 107 6.56 -8.33 7.42
CA SER A 107 7.42 -7.85 6.34
C SER A 107 8.73 -8.66 6.24
N SER A 108 9.51 -8.38 5.20
CA SER A 108 10.79 -9.07 4.95
C SER A 108 11.83 -8.85 6.05
N ASP A 109 11.68 -7.80 6.87
CA ASP A 109 12.54 -7.56 8.03
C ASP A 109 12.22 -8.46 9.24
N GLY A 110 11.09 -9.15 9.20
CA GLY A 110 10.63 -10.01 10.28
C GLY A 110 10.14 -9.29 11.53
N GLN A 111 10.03 -7.97 11.51
CA GLN A 111 9.73 -7.16 12.68
C GLN A 111 8.39 -6.45 12.63
N THR A 112 7.96 -6.02 11.45
CA THR A 112 6.76 -5.20 11.30
C THR A 112 5.72 -5.89 10.42
N ALA A 113 4.45 -5.70 10.75
CA ALA A 113 3.35 -6.14 9.88
C ALA A 113 3.02 -5.05 8.85
N TYR A 114 2.59 -5.46 7.66
CA TYR A 114 2.29 -4.51 6.58
C TYR A 114 1.17 -3.53 6.94
N ASN A 115 0.21 -3.95 7.74
CA ASN A 115 -0.88 -3.07 8.18
C ASN A 115 -0.43 -1.96 9.14
N THR A 116 0.82 -2.01 9.62
CA THR A 116 1.41 -0.96 10.47
C THR A 116 2.22 0.06 9.68
N TRP A 117 2.37 -0.15 8.38
CA TRP A 117 3.16 0.73 7.53
C TRP A 117 2.36 1.98 7.13
N GLY A 118 2.93 3.13 7.41
CA GLY A 118 2.37 4.42 7.05
C GLY A 118 1.88 5.22 8.25
N PRO A 119 1.58 6.49 8.04
CA PRO A 119 1.11 7.38 9.10
C PRO A 119 -0.25 6.92 9.63
N ASN A 120 -0.40 6.93 10.95
CA ASN A 120 -1.61 6.55 11.66
C ASN A 120 -2.08 5.10 11.41
N CYS A 121 -1.23 4.23 10.86
CA CYS A 121 -1.50 2.80 10.78
C CYS A 121 -1.17 2.13 12.12
N PRO A 122 -1.94 1.12 12.52
CA PRO A 122 -1.78 0.48 13.83
C PRO A 122 -0.41 -0.13 14.07
#